data_551a29bb9efc4be54ad2987405672abf
#
_entry.id   551a29bb9efc4be54ad2987405672abf
#
_cell.length_a   1.000
_cell.length_b   1.000
_cell.length_c   1.000
_cell.angle_alpha   90.00
_cell.angle_beta   90.00
_cell.angle_gamma   90.00
#
_symmetry.space_group_name_H-M   'P 1'
#
loop_
_entity.id
_entity.type
_entity.pdbx_description
1 polymer ?
#
loop_
_entity_poly.entity_id
_entity_poly.type
_entity_poly.pdbx_seq_one_letter_code
_entity_poly.pdbx_strand_id
1 'polypeptide(L)'
;MSLSGSFDTMPLPELLSWLDTTARSGRLTIDSLRAGTTLVVDNHRITGCQSSEPPTLLGQFLLFHGAISEETLQVAMREQDRNGRRLGEILLDGGSISAEVLDGFLAAKAEETILSTFDVADARFDFDGDTRPPRGVLPVSMPIHFVIAKGLRRIEETAEAALFLEQRGQLLRRTDRRPSPRIGAVWPLRQAYEAVNGARTVEEIALHVHGTRAQVLQRLYELYKEGYIELATPERSVALLLPPSILEEPLTSINVSAELPSLVPRRIADDATALNSVERYLLSRCDGTKDVRSIAMVAPIRPWEVADTIRSLLSRGLLEVGRRPAG
;
A
#
# COMPACT_ATOMS: atom_id res chain seq x y z
N MET A 1 -12.41 -19.03 25.53
CA MET A 1 -13.70 -18.38 25.21
C MET A 1 -13.58 -17.70 23.88
N SER A 2 -14.46 -17.99 22.92
CA SER A 2 -14.46 -17.37 21.59
C SER A 2 -15.61 -16.37 21.46
N LEU A 3 -15.38 -15.28 20.71
CA LEU A 3 -16.36 -14.27 20.34
C LEU A 3 -16.18 -13.93 18.88
N SER A 4 -17.22 -14.05 18.06
CA SER A 4 -17.19 -13.71 16.64
C SER A 4 -18.37 -12.80 16.26
N GLY A 5 -18.15 -11.94 15.25
CA GLY A 5 -19.17 -10.99 14.79
C GLY A 5 -18.68 -10.17 13.60
N SER A 6 -19.37 -9.05 13.36
CA SER A 6 -19.00 -8.05 12.35
C SER A 6 -18.90 -6.67 12.98
N PHE A 7 -18.17 -5.77 12.30
CA PHE A 7 -18.07 -4.37 12.77
C PHE A 7 -19.39 -3.60 12.69
N ASP A 8 -20.38 -4.08 11.92
CA ASP A 8 -21.74 -3.53 11.93
C ASP A 8 -22.45 -3.76 13.27
N THR A 9 -22.18 -4.91 13.90
CA THR A 9 -22.81 -5.28 15.18
C THR A 9 -22.00 -4.84 16.39
N MET A 10 -20.69 -4.78 16.27
CA MET A 10 -19.75 -4.37 17.32
C MET A 10 -18.55 -3.69 16.68
N PRO A 11 -18.55 -2.36 16.56
CA PRO A 11 -17.43 -1.60 15.98
C PRO A 11 -16.12 -1.88 16.72
N LEU A 12 -14.99 -1.78 15.99
CA LEU A 12 -13.66 -2.08 16.54
C LEU A 12 -13.35 -1.36 17.86
N PRO A 13 -13.67 -0.04 18.04
CA PRO A 13 -13.44 0.63 19.32
C PRO A 13 -14.20 -0.01 20.49
N GLU A 14 -15.43 -0.46 20.26
CA GLU A 14 -16.26 -1.13 21.28
C GLU A 14 -15.71 -2.53 21.60
N LEU A 15 -15.31 -3.29 20.58
CA LEU A 15 -14.68 -4.59 20.74
C LEU A 15 -13.39 -4.49 21.56
N LEU A 16 -12.52 -3.54 21.22
CA LEU A 16 -11.28 -3.29 21.96
C LEU A 16 -11.56 -2.82 23.39
N SER A 17 -12.55 -1.95 23.59
CA SER A 17 -12.97 -1.50 24.93
C SER A 17 -13.50 -2.67 25.78
N TRP A 18 -14.26 -3.59 25.17
CA TRP A 18 -14.71 -4.81 25.85
C TRP A 18 -13.53 -5.70 26.26
N LEU A 19 -12.57 -5.92 25.36
CA LEU A 19 -11.35 -6.69 25.64
C LEU A 19 -10.54 -6.06 26.79
N ASP A 20 -10.41 -4.73 26.79
CA ASP A 20 -9.70 -3.97 27.84
C ASP A 20 -10.43 -4.09 29.20
N THR A 21 -11.73 -3.79 29.23
CA THR A 21 -12.52 -3.81 30.46
C THR A 21 -12.57 -5.21 31.10
N THR A 22 -12.60 -6.25 30.27
CA THR A 22 -12.68 -7.62 30.75
C THR A 22 -11.30 -8.30 30.93
N ALA A 23 -10.20 -7.56 30.72
CA ALA A 23 -8.81 -8.02 30.82
C ALA A 23 -8.57 -9.35 30.08
N ARG A 24 -9.10 -9.46 28.84
CA ARG A 24 -8.99 -10.67 28.05
C ARG A 24 -7.63 -10.77 27.36
N SER A 25 -7.11 -11.99 27.34
CA SER A 25 -5.92 -12.35 26.55
C SER A 25 -6.32 -13.33 25.47
N GLY A 26 -5.72 -13.20 24.27
CA GLY A 26 -6.02 -14.07 23.14
C GLY A 26 -5.63 -13.46 21.80
N ARG A 27 -6.16 -14.05 20.75
CA ARG A 27 -5.95 -13.65 19.36
C ARG A 27 -7.24 -13.05 18.81
N LEU A 28 -7.18 -11.83 18.32
CA LEU A 28 -8.23 -11.18 17.55
C LEU A 28 -7.84 -11.21 16.07
N THR A 29 -8.63 -11.90 15.26
CA THR A 29 -8.52 -11.91 13.79
C THR A 29 -9.60 -11.00 13.23
N ILE A 30 -9.22 -10.12 12.30
CA ILE A 30 -10.09 -9.17 11.61
C ILE A 30 -9.97 -9.46 10.12
N ASP A 31 -11.04 -9.92 9.50
CA ASP A 31 -11.09 -10.28 8.09
C ASP A 31 -11.98 -9.30 7.32
N SER A 32 -11.37 -8.62 6.36
CA SER A 32 -12.04 -7.74 5.41
C SER A 32 -11.92 -8.27 3.99
N LEU A 33 -12.65 -7.67 3.04
CA LEU A 33 -12.51 -8.00 1.62
C LEU A 33 -11.08 -7.76 1.09
N ARG A 34 -10.34 -6.84 1.71
CA ARG A 34 -9.00 -6.44 1.25
C ARG A 34 -7.87 -7.22 1.93
N ALA A 35 -8.01 -7.54 3.20
CA ALA A 35 -6.93 -8.14 3.98
C ALA A 35 -7.42 -8.79 5.26
N GLY A 36 -6.63 -9.74 5.76
CA GLY A 36 -6.75 -10.25 7.12
C GLY A 36 -5.71 -9.61 8.04
N THR A 37 -6.13 -9.15 9.21
CA THR A 37 -5.25 -8.63 10.25
C THR A 37 -5.43 -9.42 11.52
N THR A 38 -4.32 -9.79 12.16
CA THR A 38 -4.30 -10.49 13.45
C THR A 38 -3.66 -9.59 14.50
N LEU A 39 -4.36 -9.42 15.62
CA LEU A 39 -3.84 -8.73 16.81
C LEU A 39 -3.73 -9.75 17.95
N VAL A 40 -2.62 -9.72 18.67
CA VAL A 40 -2.43 -10.50 19.90
C VAL A 40 -2.66 -9.58 21.08
N VAL A 41 -3.64 -9.94 21.88
CA VAL A 41 -4.04 -9.18 23.08
C VAL A 41 -3.56 -9.94 24.32
N ASP A 42 -2.94 -9.24 25.25
CA ASP A 42 -2.60 -9.77 26.55
C ASP A 42 -2.98 -8.74 27.63
N ASN A 43 -3.99 -9.12 28.43
CA ASN A 43 -4.61 -8.23 29.41
C ASN A 43 -5.04 -6.90 28.75
N HIS A 44 -4.46 -5.79 29.15
CA HIS A 44 -4.79 -4.43 28.72
C HIS A 44 -3.92 -3.94 27.54
N ARG A 45 -3.21 -4.84 26.84
CA ARG A 45 -2.24 -4.46 25.83
C ARG A 45 -2.38 -5.28 24.54
N ILE A 46 -2.12 -4.64 23.43
CA ILE A 46 -1.79 -5.35 22.18
C ILE A 46 -0.30 -5.63 22.21
N THR A 47 0.05 -6.92 22.16
CA THR A 47 1.44 -7.41 22.30
C THR A 47 2.02 -7.92 20.97
N GLY A 48 1.18 -8.00 19.93
CA GLY A 48 1.64 -8.38 18.60
C GLY A 48 0.61 -8.08 17.53
N CYS A 49 1.08 -7.92 16.30
CA CYS A 49 0.23 -7.70 15.14
C CYS A 49 0.81 -8.34 13.87
N GLN A 50 -0.07 -8.68 12.94
CA GLN A 50 0.27 -9.15 11.60
C GLN A 50 -0.84 -8.74 10.64
N SER A 51 -0.50 -8.31 9.43
CA SER A 51 -1.47 -8.00 8.38
C SER A 51 -1.00 -8.54 7.03
N SER A 52 -1.96 -8.91 6.19
CA SER A 52 -1.75 -9.25 4.79
C SER A 52 -2.09 -8.10 3.83
N GLU A 53 -2.40 -6.92 4.36
CA GLU A 53 -2.68 -5.73 3.55
C GLU A 53 -1.39 -5.22 2.87
N PRO A 54 -1.33 -5.17 1.52
CA PRO A 54 -0.10 -4.88 0.80
C PRO A 54 0.66 -3.62 1.26
N PRO A 55 0.04 -2.43 1.41
CA PRO A 55 0.76 -1.23 1.85
C PRO A 55 1.34 -1.33 3.26
N THR A 56 0.85 -2.25 4.10
CA THR A 56 1.39 -2.48 5.46
C THR A 56 2.52 -3.51 5.50
N LEU A 57 2.85 -4.18 4.39
CA LEU A 57 3.98 -5.10 4.32
C LEU A 57 5.30 -4.33 4.48
N LEU A 58 6.32 -4.98 5.07
CA LEU A 58 7.59 -4.33 5.41
C LEU A 58 8.24 -3.61 4.21
N GLY A 59 8.29 -4.25 3.05
CA GLY A 59 8.89 -3.65 1.85
C GLY A 59 8.19 -2.37 1.42
N GLN A 60 6.86 -2.37 1.36
CA GLN A 60 6.05 -1.21 0.99
C GLN A 60 6.19 -0.09 2.03
N PHE A 61 6.17 -0.46 3.32
CA PHE A 61 6.34 0.49 4.41
C PHE A 61 7.71 1.20 4.34
N LEU A 62 8.78 0.46 4.05
CA LEU A 62 10.13 1.03 3.89
C LEU A 62 10.22 1.93 2.66
N LEU A 63 9.56 1.59 1.55
CA LEU A 63 9.46 2.45 0.35
C LEU A 63 8.73 3.76 0.66
N PHE A 64 7.56 3.68 1.30
CA PHE A 64 6.78 4.86 1.69
C PHE A 64 7.58 5.85 2.54
N HIS A 65 8.45 5.34 3.41
CA HIS A 65 9.30 6.15 4.27
C HIS A 65 10.67 6.50 3.66
N GLY A 66 10.98 6.03 2.45
CA GLY A 66 12.23 6.30 1.75
C GLY A 66 13.46 5.63 2.38
N ALA A 67 13.24 4.58 3.16
CA ALA A 67 14.34 3.84 3.79
C ALA A 67 15.09 2.95 2.78
N ILE A 68 14.41 2.52 1.73
CA ILE A 68 14.98 1.76 0.61
C ILE A 68 14.39 2.25 -0.71
N SER A 69 15.07 1.95 -1.84
CA SER A 69 14.53 2.17 -3.18
C SER A 69 13.73 0.96 -3.69
N GLU A 70 12.95 1.14 -4.77
CA GLU A 70 12.27 0.03 -5.45
C GLU A 70 13.27 -1.03 -5.96
N GLU A 71 14.42 -0.61 -6.46
CA GLU A 71 15.49 -1.50 -6.94
C GLU A 71 16.03 -2.35 -5.79
N THR A 72 16.28 -1.73 -4.64
CA THR A 72 16.72 -2.44 -3.43
C THR A 72 15.68 -3.47 -2.99
N LEU A 73 14.40 -3.08 -2.94
CA LEU A 73 13.31 -4.00 -2.60
C LEU A 73 13.25 -5.16 -3.59
N GLN A 74 13.35 -4.89 -4.90
CA GLN A 74 13.28 -5.92 -5.94
C GLN A 74 14.42 -6.94 -5.82
N VAL A 75 15.65 -6.48 -5.54
CA VAL A 75 16.79 -7.37 -5.32
C VAL A 75 16.56 -8.23 -4.08
N ALA A 76 16.14 -7.63 -2.96
CA ALA A 76 15.89 -8.34 -1.72
C ALA A 76 14.73 -9.35 -1.83
N MET A 77 13.67 -9.03 -2.55
CA MET A 77 12.55 -9.95 -2.82
C MET A 77 12.98 -11.15 -3.68
N ARG A 78 13.83 -10.95 -4.69
CA ARG A 78 14.39 -12.07 -5.46
C ARG A 78 15.26 -12.99 -4.61
N GLU A 79 16.03 -12.42 -3.70
CA GLU A 79 16.84 -13.20 -2.77
C GLU A 79 15.96 -13.97 -1.77
N GLN A 80 14.89 -13.36 -1.28
CA GLN A 80 13.89 -14.02 -0.43
C GLN A 80 13.23 -15.21 -1.14
N ASP A 81 12.87 -15.06 -2.42
CA ASP A 81 12.29 -16.13 -3.24
C ASP A 81 13.26 -17.34 -3.39
N ARG A 82 14.59 -17.08 -3.40
CA ARG A 82 15.61 -18.13 -3.55
C ARG A 82 15.87 -18.90 -2.25
N ASN A 83 15.92 -18.20 -1.13
CA ASN A 83 16.43 -18.77 0.12
C ASN A 83 15.40 -18.83 1.25
N GLY A 84 14.20 -18.24 1.08
CA GLY A 84 13.13 -18.24 2.08
C GLY A 84 13.41 -17.41 3.35
N ARG A 85 14.49 -16.61 3.38
CA ARG A 85 14.85 -15.76 4.50
C ARG A 85 13.89 -14.57 4.63
N ARG A 86 13.84 -13.96 5.81
CA ARG A 86 13.01 -12.78 6.05
C ARG A 86 13.59 -11.56 5.34
N LEU A 87 12.72 -10.74 4.74
CA LEU A 87 13.12 -9.52 4.03
C LEU A 87 14.03 -8.61 4.88
N GLY A 88 13.69 -8.41 6.17
CA GLY A 88 14.51 -7.59 7.07
C GLY A 88 15.93 -8.12 7.24
N GLU A 89 16.12 -9.44 7.35
CA GLU A 89 17.45 -10.08 7.46
C GLU A 89 18.26 -9.88 6.17
N ILE A 90 17.63 -10.01 5.01
CA ILE A 90 18.29 -9.81 3.71
C ILE A 90 18.75 -8.35 3.56
N LEU A 91 17.90 -7.38 3.96
CA LEU A 91 18.24 -5.96 3.88
C LEU A 91 19.37 -5.57 4.85
N LEU A 92 19.43 -6.19 6.03
CA LEU A 92 20.52 -6.02 6.99
C LEU A 92 21.85 -6.57 6.47
N ASP A 93 21.84 -7.82 6.01
CA ASP A 93 23.05 -8.49 5.52
C ASP A 93 23.59 -7.83 4.24
N GLY A 94 22.69 -7.30 3.40
CA GLY A 94 23.03 -6.51 2.22
C GLY A 94 23.49 -5.08 2.53
N GLY A 95 23.53 -4.67 3.81
CA GLY A 95 23.93 -3.32 4.22
C GLY A 95 23.00 -2.20 3.74
N SER A 96 21.78 -2.55 3.27
CA SER A 96 20.81 -1.58 2.75
C SER A 96 20.15 -0.77 3.88
N ILE A 97 20.11 -1.31 5.09
CA ILE A 97 19.55 -0.69 6.29
C ILE A 97 20.33 -1.14 7.52
N SER A 98 20.51 -0.29 8.52
CA SER A 98 21.12 -0.69 9.79
C SER A 98 20.09 -1.34 10.73
N ALA A 99 20.56 -2.12 11.71
CA ALA A 99 19.68 -2.79 12.67
C ALA A 99 18.84 -1.79 13.47
N GLU A 100 19.45 -0.71 13.95
CA GLU A 100 18.77 0.34 14.72
C GLU A 100 17.64 1.00 13.89
N VAL A 101 17.91 1.30 12.63
CA VAL A 101 16.94 1.90 11.72
C VAL A 101 15.80 0.92 11.39
N LEU A 102 16.13 -0.37 11.17
CA LEU A 102 15.12 -1.40 10.93
C LEU A 102 14.22 -1.59 12.15
N ASP A 103 14.77 -1.64 13.36
CA ASP A 103 13.98 -1.78 14.59
C ASP A 103 13.01 -0.61 14.78
N GLY A 104 13.45 0.62 14.49
CA GLY A 104 12.58 1.80 14.48
C GLY A 104 11.43 1.68 13.47
N PHE A 105 11.70 1.20 12.25
CA PHE A 105 10.67 0.98 11.24
C PHE A 105 9.74 -0.18 11.58
N LEU A 106 10.24 -1.24 12.21
CA LEU A 106 9.39 -2.34 12.66
C LEU A 106 8.40 -1.88 13.73
N ALA A 107 8.84 -1.06 14.69
CA ALA A 107 7.96 -0.47 15.69
C ALA A 107 6.91 0.45 15.06
N ALA A 108 7.30 1.36 14.16
CA ALA A 108 6.38 2.25 13.45
C ALA A 108 5.40 1.47 12.56
N LYS A 109 5.88 0.41 11.87
CA LYS A 109 5.05 -0.49 11.09
C LYS A 109 4.02 -1.22 11.96
N ALA A 110 4.41 -1.69 13.14
CA ALA A 110 3.48 -2.36 14.05
C ALA A 110 2.36 -1.41 14.48
N GLU A 111 2.68 -0.17 14.83
CA GLU A 111 1.69 0.86 15.14
C GLU A 111 0.75 1.12 13.95
N GLU A 112 1.30 1.33 12.75
CA GLU A 112 0.49 1.55 11.54
C GLU A 112 -0.40 0.35 11.23
N THR A 113 0.12 -0.89 11.37
CA THR A 113 -0.67 -2.11 11.16
C THR A 113 -1.87 -2.21 12.10
N ILE A 114 -1.70 -1.79 13.36
CA ILE A 114 -2.80 -1.76 14.34
C ILE A 114 -3.78 -0.64 13.97
N LEU A 115 -3.28 0.56 13.68
CA LEU A 115 -4.13 1.71 13.40
C LEU A 115 -4.88 1.58 12.06
N SER A 116 -4.34 0.87 11.06
CA SER A 116 -5.03 0.63 9.78
C SER A 116 -6.30 -0.21 9.93
N THR A 117 -6.45 -0.98 11.03
CA THR A 117 -7.70 -1.70 11.31
C THR A 117 -8.90 -0.78 11.56
N PHE A 118 -8.65 0.48 11.96
CA PHE A 118 -9.70 1.49 12.14
C PHE A 118 -10.17 2.11 10.81
N ASP A 119 -9.43 1.92 9.72
CA ASP A 119 -9.81 2.40 8.39
C ASP A 119 -10.77 1.43 7.68
N VAL A 120 -11.06 0.27 8.29
CA VAL A 120 -11.90 -0.78 7.73
C VAL A 120 -13.31 -0.66 8.27
N ALA A 121 -14.30 -0.36 7.40
CA ALA A 121 -15.70 -0.27 7.79
C ALA A 121 -16.35 -1.67 7.87
N ASP A 122 -16.16 -2.48 6.82
CA ASP A 122 -16.80 -3.78 6.67
C ASP A 122 -15.80 -4.89 6.97
N ALA A 123 -15.80 -5.42 8.18
CA ALA A 123 -14.99 -6.56 8.57
C ALA A 123 -15.75 -7.53 9.44
N ARG A 124 -15.36 -8.78 9.38
CA ARG A 124 -15.69 -9.79 10.38
C ARG A 124 -14.55 -9.91 11.37
N PHE A 125 -14.87 -10.22 12.60
CA PHE A 125 -13.88 -10.51 13.62
C PHE A 125 -14.13 -11.84 14.27
N ASP A 126 -13.04 -12.46 14.71
CA ASP A 126 -13.02 -13.66 15.55
C ASP A 126 -11.98 -13.46 16.67
N PHE A 127 -12.43 -13.53 17.91
CA PHE A 127 -11.57 -13.49 19.09
C PHE A 127 -11.52 -14.88 19.73
N ASP A 128 -10.31 -15.42 19.88
CA ASP A 128 -10.05 -16.72 20.52
C ASP A 128 -9.08 -16.54 21.69
N GLY A 129 -9.59 -16.77 22.90
CA GLY A 129 -8.86 -16.59 24.16
C GLY A 129 -7.86 -17.71 24.50
N ASP A 130 -7.87 -18.83 23.77
CA ASP A 130 -7.12 -20.03 24.15
C ASP A 130 -5.95 -20.36 23.21
N THR A 131 -5.65 -19.46 22.25
CA THR A 131 -4.64 -19.70 21.21
C THR A 131 -3.30 -19.05 21.45
N ARG A 132 -2.23 -19.79 21.11
CA ARG A 132 -0.87 -19.24 21.05
C ARG A 132 -0.75 -18.22 19.88
N PRO A 133 0.10 -17.19 20.03
CA PRO A 133 0.39 -16.28 18.94
C PRO A 133 0.84 -17.04 17.68
N PRO A 134 0.32 -16.69 16.50
CA PRO A 134 0.77 -17.31 15.26
C PRO A 134 2.23 -16.96 14.96
N ARG A 135 2.89 -17.76 14.12
CA ARG A 135 4.24 -17.46 13.65
C ARG A 135 4.21 -16.22 12.76
N GLY A 136 5.24 -15.38 12.87
CA GLY A 136 5.40 -14.19 12.02
C GLY A 136 4.69 -12.92 12.54
N VAL A 137 4.10 -12.96 13.71
CA VAL A 137 3.57 -11.79 14.40
C VAL A 137 4.71 -10.84 14.75
N LEU A 138 4.56 -9.57 14.39
CA LEU A 138 5.47 -8.51 14.77
C LEU A 138 5.20 -8.12 16.23
N PRO A 139 6.20 -8.20 17.13
CA PRO A 139 6.02 -7.84 18.53
C PRO A 139 5.82 -6.33 18.68
N VAL A 140 4.92 -5.97 19.58
CA VAL A 140 4.62 -4.58 19.94
C VAL A 140 4.14 -4.56 21.37
N SER A 141 4.07 -3.41 22.02
CA SER A 141 3.48 -3.29 23.35
C SER A 141 2.72 -1.96 23.48
N MET A 142 1.44 -1.97 23.11
CA MET A 142 0.58 -0.78 23.12
C MET A 142 -0.63 -1.00 24.04
N PRO A 143 -0.89 -0.09 25.01
CA PRO A 143 -2.11 -0.14 25.83
C PRO A 143 -3.36 -0.02 24.94
N ILE A 144 -4.37 -0.84 25.18
CA ILE A 144 -5.60 -0.86 24.36
C ILE A 144 -6.30 0.51 24.36
N HIS A 145 -6.44 1.16 25.52
CA HIS A 145 -7.05 2.48 25.61
C HIS A 145 -6.32 3.54 24.76
N PHE A 146 -4.99 3.45 24.67
CA PHE A 146 -4.19 4.34 23.81
C PHE A 146 -4.42 4.06 22.33
N VAL A 147 -4.53 2.78 21.95
CA VAL A 147 -4.87 2.37 20.57
C VAL A 147 -6.25 2.89 20.20
N ILE A 148 -7.26 2.76 21.07
CA ILE A 148 -8.62 3.29 20.85
C ILE A 148 -8.56 4.80 20.61
N ALA A 149 -7.90 5.56 21.50
CA ALA A 149 -7.79 7.01 21.36
C ALA A 149 -7.13 7.44 20.05
N LYS A 150 -6.01 6.81 19.67
CA LYS A 150 -5.33 7.08 18.39
C LYS A 150 -6.19 6.66 17.19
N GLY A 151 -6.87 5.53 17.28
CA GLY A 151 -7.72 5.02 16.20
C GLY A 151 -8.93 5.92 15.94
N LEU A 152 -9.63 6.38 16.99
CA LEU A 152 -10.73 7.32 16.86
C LEU A 152 -10.29 8.65 16.25
N ARG A 153 -9.16 9.20 16.71
CA ARG A 153 -8.58 10.40 16.13
C ARG A 153 -8.24 10.21 14.65
N ARG A 154 -7.68 9.04 14.26
CA ARG A 154 -7.40 8.70 12.88
C ARG A 154 -8.67 8.69 12.03
N ILE A 155 -9.76 8.09 12.51
CA ILE A 155 -11.06 8.09 11.84
C ILE A 155 -11.51 9.54 11.56
N GLU A 156 -11.48 10.41 12.57
CA GLU A 156 -11.87 11.82 12.45
C GLU A 156 -11.01 12.57 11.42
N GLU A 157 -9.69 12.49 11.55
CA GLU A 157 -8.73 13.15 10.64
C GLU A 157 -8.85 12.62 9.19
N THR A 158 -9.08 11.32 9.02
CA THR A 158 -9.24 10.71 7.70
C THR A 158 -10.58 11.10 7.07
N ALA A 159 -11.66 11.13 7.85
CA ALA A 159 -12.97 11.56 7.38
C ALA A 159 -12.96 13.05 6.98
N GLU A 160 -12.33 13.92 7.77
CA GLU A 160 -12.16 15.33 7.43
C GLU A 160 -11.37 15.48 6.12
N ALA A 161 -10.23 14.83 6.00
CA ALA A 161 -9.41 14.89 4.80
C ALA A 161 -10.16 14.38 3.55
N ALA A 162 -10.89 13.26 3.67
CA ALA A 162 -11.65 12.67 2.59
C ALA A 162 -12.79 13.59 2.11
N LEU A 163 -13.46 14.28 3.06
CA LEU A 163 -14.52 15.24 2.73
C LEU A 163 -14.04 16.35 1.77
N PHE A 164 -12.80 16.80 1.92
CA PHE A 164 -12.22 17.84 1.08
C PHE A 164 -11.56 17.30 -0.19
N LEU A 165 -10.87 16.16 -0.11
CA LEU A 165 -9.97 15.70 -1.18
C LEU A 165 -10.55 14.60 -2.07
N GLU A 166 -11.63 13.92 -1.65
CA GLU A 166 -12.18 12.75 -2.37
C GLU A 166 -13.59 12.99 -2.93
N GLN A 167 -13.92 14.21 -3.31
CA GLN A 167 -15.14 14.46 -4.08
C GLN A 167 -15.05 13.76 -5.44
N ARG A 168 -16.19 13.26 -5.96
CA ARG A 168 -16.23 12.47 -7.21
C ARG A 168 -15.48 13.13 -8.35
N GLY A 169 -14.54 12.39 -8.94
CA GLY A 169 -13.74 12.84 -10.09
C GLY A 169 -12.72 13.92 -9.78
N GLN A 170 -12.48 14.20 -8.51
CA GLN A 170 -11.57 15.23 -8.09
C GLN A 170 -10.12 14.81 -8.31
N LEU A 171 -9.39 15.63 -9.04
CA LEU A 171 -7.96 15.51 -9.24
C LEU A 171 -7.24 16.55 -8.36
N LEU A 172 -5.98 16.29 -8.07
CA LEU A 172 -5.15 17.17 -7.28
C LEU A 172 -4.03 17.75 -8.15
N ARG A 173 -3.82 19.05 -8.09
CA ARG A 173 -2.69 19.73 -8.77
C ARG A 173 -1.88 20.55 -7.78
N ARG A 174 -0.62 20.72 -8.09
CA ARG A 174 0.27 21.64 -7.35
C ARG A 174 -0.05 23.07 -7.69
N THR A 175 0.02 23.95 -6.69
CA THR A 175 -0.06 25.39 -6.88
C THR A 175 1.30 25.99 -7.30
N ASP A 176 1.34 27.25 -7.66
CA ASP A 176 2.60 27.98 -7.97
C ASP A 176 3.42 28.31 -6.70
N ARG A 177 2.92 27.94 -5.53
CA ARG A 177 3.62 28.18 -4.26
C ARG A 177 4.88 27.32 -4.19
N ARG A 178 6.03 27.94 -3.91
CA ARG A 178 7.30 27.24 -3.72
C ARG A 178 7.22 26.31 -2.51
N PRO A 179 7.62 25.02 -2.64
CA PRO A 179 7.61 24.08 -1.52
C PRO A 179 8.50 24.58 -0.38
N SER A 180 8.03 24.44 0.86
CA SER A 180 8.83 24.75 2.05
C SER A 180 9.97 23.74 2.23
N PRO A 181 11.05 24.11 2.96
CA PRO A 181 12.13 23.18 3.31
C PRO A 181 11.62 21.91 4.00
N ARG A 182 10.51 22.00 4.75
CA ARG A 182 9.88 20.88 5.43
C ARG A 182 9.38 19.83 4.44
N ILE A 183 8.80 20.22 3.31
CA ILE A 183 8.36 19.29 2.26
C ILE A 183 9.55 18.49 1.74
N GLY A 184 10.71 19.12 1.55
CA GLY A 184 11.93 18.44 1.13
C GLY A 184 12.54 17.53 2.20
N ALA A 185 12.38 17.88 3.48
CA ALA A 185 13.00 17.17 4.60
C ALA A 185 12.20 15.93 5.05
N VAL A 186 10.88 15.92 4.89
CA VAL A 186 10.00 14.83 5.34
C VAL A 186 9.63 13.95 4.14
N TRP A 187 10.26 12.79 4.02
CA TRP A 187 10.16 11.94 2.84
C TRP A 187 8.71 11.59 2.43
N PRO A 188 7.80 11.11 3.32
CA PRO A 188 6.42 10.81 2.91
C PRO A 188 5.66 12.05 2.41
N LEU A 189 5.93 13.23 2.98
CA LEU A 189 5.32 14.49 2.56
C LEU A 189 5.83 14.91 1.19
N ARG A 190 7.14 14.77 0.96
CA ARG A 190 7.79 15.03 -0.32
C ARG A 190 7.24 14.12 -1.42
N GLN A 191 7.17 12.82 -1.18
CA GLN A 191 6.62 11.86 -2.14
C GLN A 191 5.17 12.16 -2.49
N ALA A 192 4.33 12.46 -1.48
CA ALA A 192 2.94 12.85 -1.71
C ALA A 192 2.85 14.12 -2.59
N TYR A 193 3.66 15.14 -2.30
CA TYR A 193 3.72 16.36 -3.09
C TYR A 193 4.18 16.12 -4.53
N GLU A 194 5.25 15.33 -4.73
CA GLU A 194 5.79 15.00 -6.06
C GLU A 194 4.83 14.15 -6.89
N ALA A 195 4.03 13.30 -6.26
CA ALA A 195 3.03 12.46 -6.92
C ALA A 195 1.79 13.24 -7.41
N VAL A 196 1.52 14.43 -6.85
CA VAL A 196 0.45 15.32 -7.32
C VAL A 196 0.83 15.95 -8.66
N ASN A 197 0.09 15.67 -9.72
CA ASN A 197 0.44 16.08 -11.09
C ASN A 197 -0.75 16.62 -11.92
N GLY A 198 -1.92 16.82 -11.32
CA GLY A 198 -3.13 17.27 -12.02
C GLY A 198 -3.94 16.16 -12.69
N ALA A 199 -3.45 14.92 -12.69
CA ALA A 199 -4.07 13.80 -13.38
C ALA A 199 -4.35 12.58 -12.47
N ARG A 200 -3.94 12.61 -11.20
CA ARG A 200 -4.10 11.51 -10.25
C ARG A 200 -5.11 11.83 -9.17
N THR A 201 -5.92 10.82 -8.84
CA THR A 201 -6.77 10.80 -7.65
C THR A 201 -5.94 10.47 -6.39
N VAL A 202 -6.52 10.68 -5.21
CA VAL A 202 -5.89 10.28 -3.93
C VAL A 202 -5.47 8.80 -3.92
N GLU A 203 -6.34 7.92 -4.43
CA GLU A 203 -6.07 6.48 -4.47
C GLU A 203 -4.89 6.14 -5.39
N GLU A 204 -4.81 6.78 -6.55
CA GLU A 204 -3.67 6.61 -7.46
C GLU A 204 -2.36 7.15 -6.86
N ILE A 205 -2.44 8.27 -6.14
CA ILE A 205 -1.27 8.79 -5.42
C ILE A 205 -0.83 7.79 -4.35
N ALA A 206 -1.76 7.19 -3.58
CA ALA A 206 -1.44 6.18 -2.57
C ALA A 206 -0.71 4.97 -3.17
N LEU A 207 -1.17 4.47 -4.32
CA LEU A 207 -0.48 3.41 -5.06
C LEU A 207 0.94 3.81 -5.50
N HIS A 208 1.12 5.06 -5.97
CA HIS A 208 2.43 5.53 -6.45
C HIS A 208 3.45 5.75 -5.34
N VAL A 209 3.00 6.16 -4.15
CA VAL A 209 3.89 6.41 -3.01
C VAL A 209 3.99 5.22 -2.06
N HIS A 210 3.33 4.09 -2.35
CA HIS A 210 3.34 2.86 -1.54
C HIS A 210 2.73 3.00 -0.14
N GLY A 211 1.94 4.05 0.11
CA GLY A 211 1.31 4.32 1.40
C GLY A 211 -0.09 3.73 1.54
N THR A 212 -0.57 3.60 2.77
CA THR A 212 -1.99 3.37 3.01
C THR A 212 -2.81 4.60 2.60
N ARG A 213 -4.09 4.39 2.24
CA ARG A 213 -4.98 5.51 1.89
C ARG A 213 -5.00 6.58 2.99
N ALA A 214 -5.11 6.18 4.25
CA ALA A 214 -5.16 7.11 5.37
C ALA A 214 -3.88 7.92 5.54
N GLN A 215 -2.70 7.26 5.44
CA GLN A 215 -1.41 7.96 5.50
C GLN A 215 -1.30 9.02 4.41
N VAL A 216 -1.69 8.68 3.19
CA VAL A 216 -1.58 9.58 2.05
C VAL A 216 -2.60 10.70 2.14
N LEU A 217 -3.85 10.42 2.52
CA LEU A 217 -4.86 11.44 2.78
C LEU A 217 -4.38 12.49 3.79
N GLN A 218 -3.80 12.07 4.91
CA GLN A 218 -3.25 12.98 5.92
C GLN A 218 -2.16 13.89 5.34
N ARG A 219 -1.23 13.34 4.53
CA ARG A 219 -0.15 14.15 3.89
C ARG A 219 -0.70 15.10 2.84
N LEU A 220 -1.62 14.66 2.02
CA LEU A 220 -2.26 15.52 1.02
C LEU A 220 -3.11 16.61 1.68
N TYR A 221 -3.83 16.29 2.75
CA TYR A 221 -4.62 17.28 3.47
C TYR A 221 -3.76 18.34 4.17
N GLU A 222 -2.60 17.94 4.71
CA GLU A 222 -1.58 18.86 5.22
C GLU A 222 -1.10 19.81 4.12
N LEU A 223 -0.73 19.29 2.94
CA LEU A 223 -0.33 20.09 1.78
C LEU A 223 -1.44 21.03 1.29
N TYR A 224 -2.69 20.55 1.29
CA TYR A 224 -3.86 21.33 0.91
C TYR A 224 -4.11 22.50 1.88
N LYS A 225 -4.13 22.24 3.20
CA LYS A 225 -4.28 23.31 4.21
C LYS A 225 -3.19 24.37 4.15
N GLU A 226 -1.98 23.97 3.81
CA GLU A 226 -0.86 24.88 3.63
C GLU A 226 -0.83 25.57 2.24
N GLY A 227 -1.76 25.24 1.34
CA GLY A 227 -1.90 25.84 0.01
C GLY A 227 -0.83 25.45 -1.00
N TYR A 228 -0.19 24.28 -0.85
CA TYR A 228 0.78 23.75 -1.83
C TYR A 228 0.11 22.91 -2.91
N ILE A 229 -1.06 22.38 -2.62
CA ILE A 229 -1.91 21.68 -3.60
C ILE A 229 -3.33 22.23 -3.53
N GLU A 230 -4.06 22.07 -4.62
CA GLU A 230 -5.46 22.45 -4.74
C GLU A 230 -6.24 21.41 -5.53
N LEU A 231 -7.56 21.49 -5.45
CA LEU A 231 -8.48 20.67 -6.23
C LEU A 231 -8.49 21.17 -7.68
N ALA A 232 -8.37 20.26 -8.62
CA ALA A 232 -8.44 20.55 -10.04
C ALA A 232 -9.68 19.90 -10.66
N THR A 233 -10.37 20.66 -11.51
CA THR A 233 -11.37 20.05 -12.41
C THR A 233 -10.63 19.25 -13.47
N PRO A 234 -11.18 18.10 -13.91
CA PRO A 234 -10.55 17.32 -14.97
C PRO A 234 -10.55 18.12 -16.27
N GLU A 235 -9.44 18.77 -16.55
CA GLU A 235 -9.14 19.25 -17.89
C GLU A 235 -8.71 18.04 -18.72
N ARG A 236 -9.21 17.95 -19.98
CA ARG A 236 -8.99 16.83 -20.90
C ARG A 236 -7.53 16.38 -20.90
N SER A 237 -7.36 15.06 -20.79
CA SER A 237 -6.10 14.31 -20.77
C SER A 237 -4.92 14.99 -21.47
N VAL A 238 -3.89 15.31 -20.70
CA VAL A 238 -2.56 15.52 -21.26
C VAL A 238 -2.07 14.15 -21.73
N ALA A 239 -1.93 13.94 -23.02
CA ALA A 239 -1.36 12.74 -23.61
C ALA A 239 0.04 12.52 -23.01
N LEU A 240 0.22 11.44 -22.25
CA LEU A 240 1.53 11.03 -21.78
C LEU A 240 2.35 10.63 -23.00
N LEU A 241 3.40 11.38 -23.30
CA LEU A 241 4.37 11.03 -24.33
C LEU A 241 5.00 9.68 -23.93
N LEU A 242 4.76 8.66 -24.73
CA LEU A 242 5.33 7.34 -24.55
C LEU A 242 6.83 7.37 -24.88
N PRO A 243 7.70 6.79 -24.03
CA PRO A 243 9.10 6.60 -24.39
C PRO A 243 9.25 5.66 -25.59
N PRO A 244 10.33 5.78 -26.40
CA PRO A 244 10.57 4.91 -27.53
C PRO A 244 10.69 3.45 -27.09
N SER A 245 10.15 2.54 -27.90
CA SER A 245 10.11 1.10 -27.64
C SER A 245 11.48 0.46 -27.59
N ILE A 246 11.74 -0.36 -26.57
CA ILE A 246 12.93 -1.22 -26.44
C ILE A 246 12.61 -2.66 -26.91
N LEU A 247 11.33 -2.95 -27.23
CA LEU A 247 10.89 -4.29 -27.65
C LEU A 247 11.13 -4.49 -29.15
N GLU A 248 11.85 -5.54 -29.51
CA GLU A 248 12.27 -5.80 -30.90
C GLU A 248 11.21 -6.53 -31.74
N GLU A 249 10.20 -7.21 -31.16
CA GLU A 249 9.13 -7.88 -31.92
C GLU A 249 7.79 -8.00 -31.17
N PRO A 250 6.64 -7.78 -31.82
CA PRO A 250 5.34 -8.17 -31.30
C PRO A 250 5.16 -9.69 -31.44
N LEU A 251 4.95 -10.39 -30.36
CA LEU A 251 4.88 -11.85 -30.33
C LEU A 251 3.44 -12.33 -30.59
N THR A 252 3.23 -12.98 -31.73
CA THR A 252 1.97 -13.57 -32.14
C THR A 252 1.70 -14.97 -31.57
N SER A 253 2.63 -15.56 -30.80
CA SER A 253 2.56 -16.96 -30.33
C SER A 253 2.95 -17.17 -28.86
N ILE A 254 2.58 -16.27 -27.94
CA ILE A 254 2.89 -16.43 -26.51
C ILE A 254 1.72 -17.09 -25.78
N ASN A 255 2.01 -18.13 -24.98
CA ASN A 255 1.08 -18.61 -23.96
C ASN A 255 1.09 -17.63 -22.76
N VAL A 256 0.27 -16.56 -22.88
CA VAL A 256 0.18 -15.49 -21.88
C VAL A 256 -0.10 -16.01 -20.48
N SER A 257 -0.82 -17.12 -20.33
CA SER A 257 -1.17 -17.66 -19.01
C SER A 257 0.01 -18.29 -18.28
N ALA A 258 0.90 -18.98 -18.98
CA ALA A 258 2.05 -19.66 -18.38
C ALA A 258 3.30 -18.76 -18.28
N GLU A 259 3.52 -17.90 -19.27
CA GLU A 259 4.73 -17.08 -19.40
C GLU A 259 4.58 -15.66 -18.84
N LEU A 260 3.37 -15.24 -18.47
CA LEU A 260 3.06 -13.88 -18.04
C LEU A 260 4.08 -13.26 -17.06
N PRO A 261 4.57 -13.96 -16.03
CA PRO A 261 5.52 -13.38 -15.08
C PRO A 261 6.84 -12.90 -15.72
N SER A 262 7.27 -13.53 -16.80
CA SER A 262 8.53 -13.21 -17.50
C SER A 262 8.37 -12.28 -18.70
N LEU A 263 7.12 -11.96 -19.07
CA LEU A 263 6.84 -11.07 -20.19
C LEU A 263 7.00 -9.60 -19.78
N VAL A 264 7.46 -8.79 -20.72
CA VAL A 264 7.63 -7.34 -20.53
C VAL A 264 6.43 -6.63 -21.14
N PRO A 265 5.52 -6.05 -20.31
CA PRO A 265 4.34 -5.35 -20.80
C PRO A 265 4.69 -3.92 -21.23
N ARG A 266 4.11 -3.49 -22.35
CA ARG A 266 4.20 -2.13 -22.86
C ARG A 266 2.82 -1.57 -23.17
N ARG A 267 2.57 -0.33 -22.78
CA ARG A 267 1.36 0.40 -23.10
C ARG A 267 1.30 0.76 -24.59
N ILE A 268 0.18 0.52 -25.26
CA ILE A 268 -0.04 0.81 -26.68
C ILE A 268 -1.22 1.73 -26.96
N ALA A 269 -2.11 1.97 -25.99
CA ALA A 269 -3.28 2.80 -26.16
C ALA A 269 -3.51 3.73 -24.97
N ASP A 270 -4.08 4.90 -25.24
CA ASP A 270 -4.33 5.97 -24.26
C ASP A 270 -5.79 6.08 -23.82
N ASP A 271 -6.65 5.10 -24.16
CA ASP A 271 -8.07 5.17 -23.76
C ASP A 271 -8.23 4.89 -22.27
N ALA A 272 -8.05 5.96 -21.48
CA ALA A 272 -8.07 5.93 -20.01
C ALA A 272 -9.49 6.16 -19.44
N THR A 273 -10.52 6.37 -20.28
CA THR A 273 -11.82 6.86 -19.82
C THR A 273 -12.65 5.87 -19.00
N ALA A 274 -12.31 4.58 -19.03
CA ALA A 274 -13.03 3.52 -18.30
C ALA A 274 -12.14 2.71 -17.35
N LEU A 275 -10.96 3.24 -16.98
CA LEU A 275 -10.00 2.52 -16.11
C LEU A 275 -10.19 2.88 -14.63
N ASN A 276 -10.12 1.86 -13.77
CA ASN A 276 -10.04 2.08 -12.33
C ASN A 276 -8.61 2.50 -11.90
N SER A 277 -8.42 2.88 -10.63
CA SER A 277 -7.15 3.39 -10.12
C SER A 277 -6.01 2.37 -10.20
N VAL A 278 -6.28 1.08 -9.98
CA VAL A 278 -5.29 0.00 -10.07
C VAL A 278 -4.87 -0.21 -11.53
N GLU A 279 -5.82 -0.22 -12.46
CA GLU A 279 -5.55 -0.33 -13.90
C GLU A 279 -4.68 0.83 -14.38
N ARG A 280 -5.01 2.07 -14.01
CA ARG A 280 -4.21 3.26 -14.35
C ARG A 280 -2.81 3.22 -13.75
N TYR A 281 -2.69 2.80 -12.49
CA TYR A 281 -1.40 2.61 -11.83
C TYR A 281 -0.55 1.59 -12.60
N LEU A 282 -1.08 0.37 -12.86
CA LEU A 282 -0.32 -0.66 -13.56
C LEU A 282 0.02 -0.26 -15.00
N LEU A 283 -0.91 0.39 -15.70
CA LEU A 283 -0.65 0.90 -17.04
C LEU A 283 0.52 1.90 -17.05
N SER A 284 0.66 2.72 -16.01
CA SER A 284 1.78 3.66 -15.87
C SER A 284 3.13 2.97 -15.57
N ARG A 285 3.09 1.71 -15.09
CA ARG A 285 4.29 0.90 -14.80
C ARG A 285 4.72 0.02 -15.97
N CYS A 286 3.84 -0.13 -16.97
CA CYS A 286 4.08 -0.95 -18.18
C CYS A 286 4.75 -0.11 -19.27
N ASP A 287 6.01 0.26 -19.05
CA ASP A 287 6.83 1.10 -19.93
C ASP A 287 7.71 0.30 -20.90
N GLY A 288 7.63 -1.03 -20.88
CA GLY A 288 8.46 -1.92 -21.69
C GLY A 288 9.85 -2.21 -21.10
N THR A 289 10.13 -1.80 -19.87
CA THR A 289 11.46 -1.99 -19.25
C THR A 289 11.50 -3.11 -18.22
N LYS A 290 10.39 -3.37 -17.52
CA LYS A 290 10.28 -4.34 -16.41
C LYS A 290 9.33 -5.47 -16.80
N ASP A 291 9.67 -6.70 -16.44
CA ASP A 291 8.75 -7.84 -16.57
C ASP A 291 7.63 -7.78 -15.52
N VAL A 292 6.54 -8.51 -15.76
CA VAL A 292 5.36 -8.54 -14.88
C VAL A 292 5.72 -8.96 -13.45
N ARG A 293 6.66 -9.90 -13.28
CA ARG A 293 7.14 -10.34 -11.97
C ARG A 293 7.82 -9.20 -11.22
N SER A 294 8.67 -8.45 -11.90
CA SER A 294 9.37 -7.29 -11.34
C SER A 294 8.38 -6.18 -10.93
N ILE A 295 7.33 -5.94 -11.72
CA ILE A 295 6.26 -5.01 -11.38
C ILE A 295 5.52 -5.50 -10.13
N ALA A 296 5.15 -6.79 -10.09
CA ALA A 296 4.40 -7.37 -8.97
C ALA A 296 5.18 -7.35 -7.64
N MET A 297 6.52 -7.47 -7.68
CA MET A 297 7.36 -7.42 -6.48
C MET A 297 7.34 -6.07 -5.77
N VAL A 298 7.17 -4.98 -6.50
CA VAL A 298 7.19 -3.61 -5.94
C VAL A 298 5.81 -2.96 -5.88
N ALA A 299 4.81 -3.49 -6.54
CA ALA A 299 3.46 -2.92 -6.52
C ALA A 299 2.81 -3.06 -5.12
N PRO A 300 2.12 -2.03 -4.61
CA PRO A 300 1.41 -2.08 -3.32
C PRO A 300 0.04 -2.78 -3.44
N ILE A 301 -0.04 -3.79 -4.27
CA ILE A 301 -1.21 -4.64 -4.52
C ILE A 301 -0.78 -6.10 -4.59
N ARG A 302 -1.71 -7.02 -4.50
CA ARG A 302 -1.40 -8.46 -4.45
C ARG A 302 -0.84 -8.95 -5.78
N PRO A 303 0.16 -9.84 -5.80
CA PRO A 303 0.75 -10.33 -7.05
C PRO A 303 -0.25 -10.93 -8.03
N TRP A 304 -1.28 -11.65 -7.55
CA TRP A 304 -2.33 -12.18 -8.40
C TRP A 304 -3.23 -11.09 -8.99
N GLU A 305 -3.51 -9.99 -8.25
CA GLU A 305 -4.25 -8.84 -8.77
C GLU A 305 -3.47 -8.13 -9.88
N VAL A 306 -2.14 -8.02 -9.75
CA VAL A 306 -1.27 -7.52 -10.83
C VAL A 306 -1.43 -8.37 -12.07
N ALA A 307 -1.32 -9.70 -11.94
CA ALA A 307 -1.41 -10.63 -13.06
C ALA A 307 -2.79 -10.57 -13.74
N ASP A 308 -3.87 -10.55 -12.97
CA ASP A 308 -5.24 -10.51 -13.50
C ASP A 308 -5.53 -9.16 -14.19
N THR A 309 -5.10 -8.05 -13.57
CA THR A 309 -5.26 -6.72 -14.18
C THR A 309 -4.46 -6.61 -15.48
N ILE A 310 -3.21 -7.10 -15.53
CA ILE A 310 -2.43 -7.08 -16.78
C ILE A 310 -3.09 -7.94 -17.86
N ARG A 311 -3.63 -9.14 -17.53
CA ARG A 311 -4.40 -9.94 -18.49
C ARG A 311 -5.64 -9.20 -19.01
N SER A 312 -6.37 -8.52 -18.14
CA SER A 312 -7.52 -7.68 -18.52
C SER A 312 -7.11 -6.56 -19.48
N LEU A 313 -6.03 -5.84 -19.17
CA LEU A 313 -5.52 -4.76 -20.02
C LEU A 313 -5.02 -5.28 -21.39
N LEU A 314 -4.40 -6.46 -21.42
CA LEU A 314 -4.00 -7.14 -22.66
C LEU A 314 -5.21 -7.53 -23.51
N SER A 315 -6.25 -8.13 -22.90
CA SER A 315 -7.47 -8.54 -23.62
C SER A 315 -8.26 -7.35 -24.19
N ARG A 316 -8.12 -6.18 -23.58
CA ARG A 316 -8.72 -4.91 -24.04
C ARG A 316 -7.85 -4.16 -25.05
N GLY A 317 -6.67 -4.70 -25.41
CA GLY A 317 -5.77 -4.07 -26.37
C GLY A 317 -5.11 -2.78 -25.87
N LEU A 318 -4.99 -2.60 -24.55
CA LEU A 318 -4.35 -1.44 -23.94
C LEU A 318 -2.85 -1.69 -23.67
N LEU A 319 -2.44 -2.96 -23.62
CA LEU A 319 -1.07 -3.42 -23.49
C LEU A 319 -0.71 -4.38 -24.61
N GLU A 320 0.56 -4.45 -24.94
CA GLU A 320 1.22 -5.56 -25.63
C GLU A 320 2.30 -6.16 -24.72
N VAL A 321 2.73 -7.38 -24.98
CA VAL A 321 3.82 -8.03 -24.25
C VAL A 321 4.88 -8.52 -25.22
N GLY A 322 6.12 -8.45 -24.78
CA GLY A 322 7.27 -8.98 -25.47
C GLY A 322 8.18 -9.78 -24.55
N ARG A 323 9.13 -10.52 -25.09
CA ARG A 323 10.21 -11.11 -24.32
C ARG A 323 11.35 -10.11 -24.20
N ARG A 324 12.04 -10.13 -23.05
CA ARG A 324 13.26 -9.34 -22.88
C ARG A 324 14.31 -9.85 -23.86
N PRO A 325 14.98 -8.97 -24.64
CA PRO A 325 16.10 -9.42 -25.46
C PRO A 325 17.13 -10.13 -24.57
N ALA A 326 17.63 -11.28 -25.02
CA ALA A 326 18.69 -12.01 -24.34
C ALA A 326 19.94 -11.13 -24.38
N GLY A 327 20.31 -10.51 -23.27
CA GLY A 327 21.52 -9.73 -23.07
C GLY A 327 22.74 -10.62 -22.88
#